data_0c40d8ceef8477cf952e279db8680e02
#
_entry.id   0c40d8ceef8477cf952e279db8680e02
#
_cell.length_a   1.000
_cell.length_b   1.000
_cell.length_c   1.000
_cell.angle_alpha   90.00
_cell.angle_beta   90.00
_cell.angle_gamma   90.00
#
_symmetry.space_group_name_H-M   'P 1'
#
loop_
_entity.id
_entity.type
_entity.pdbx_description
1 polymer ?
#
loop_
_entity_poly.entity_id
_entity_poly.type
_entity_poly.pdbx_seq_one_letter_code
_entity_poly.pdbx_strand_id
1 'polypeptide(L)'
;MTNNVYGIDLGTCNMKIYCKASNKIMNEKNTIALVNKNEMYAYGDDAYAMYEKAPETIQVTFPVVGGVIADFNNLQVMLQTYLEAHAKGKLRGAEFIVAVPTDITDVEKRAFFDMFYKSKLKPKSVLLCEKPIADAVGLGLNVNEPTGIMVVDIGADTTEISVISLGGLVLSDLLHSGGNKIDESIITYVKRKYNLVIGQKTAQSMKETLGSGIPGNTQTMVVVGRDVVSGLPIEMEMSGAVVYEAIKDNLNTICNSIKMILEKTPPELARDIIHSGIYITGGSSQIHD
;
A
#
# COMPACT_ATOMS: atom_id res chain seq x y z
N MET A 1 16.26 2.66 -30.21
CA MET A 1 14.86 2.25 -29.98
C MET A 1 14.46 2.80 -28.64
N THR A 2 13.57 3.76 -28.58
CA THR A 2 13.05 4.30 -27.32
C THR A 2 12.20 3.22 -26.68
N ASN A 3 12.72 2.56 -25.66
CA ASN A 3 11.99 1.54 -24.92
C ASN A 3 10.91 2.23 -24.08
N ASN A 4 9.72 2.34 -24.63
CA ASN A 4 8.54 2.79 -23.89
C ASN A 4 8.07 1.65 -22.98
N VAL A 5 8.75 1.49 -21.86
CA VAL A 5 8.47 0.50 -20.83
C VAL A 5 8.03 1.22 -19.56
N TYR A 6 6.93 0.76 -19.00
CA TYR A 6 6.37 1.27 -17.74
C TYR A 6 6.29 0.14 -16.71
N GLY A 7 6.84 0.40 -15.52
CA GLY A 7 6.60 -0.44 -14.35
C GLY A 7 5.45 0.16 -13.53
N ILE A 8 4.49 -0.65 -13.16
CA ILE A 8 3.26 -0.22 -12.50
C ILE A 8 3.06 -0.98 -11.20
N ASP A 9 2.88 -0.24 -10.11
CA ASP A 9 2.38 -0.75 -8.82
C ASP A 9 1.06 -0.04 -8.49
N LEU A 10 -0.05 -0.78 -8.56
CA LEU A 10 -1.38 -0.30 -8.19
C LEU A 10 -1.65 -0.63 -6.71
N GLY A 11 -0.97 0.07 -5.82
CA GLY A 11 -1.18 -0.11 -4.40
C GLY A 11 -2.50 0.50 -3.91
N THR A 12 -3.01 0.03 -2.77
CA THR A 12 -4.25 0.54 -2.16
C THR A 12 -4.20 2.04 -1.87
N CYS A 13 -3.13 2.51 -1.25
CA CYS A 13 -3.00 3.93 -0.88
C CYS A 13 -2.41 4.77 -2.01
N ASN A 14 -1.39 4.26 -2.68
CA ASN A 14 -0.65 4.97 -3.70
C ASN A 14 -0.50 4.14 -4.97
N MET A 15 -0.64 4.78 -6.11
CA MET A 15 -0.27 4.26 -7.41
C MET A 15 1.14 4.75 -7.75
N LYS A 16 2.05 3.82 -8.06
CA LYS A 16 3.43 4.15 -8.45
C LYS A 16 3.68 3.70 -9.88
N ILE A 17 4.20 4.60 -10.70
CA ILE A 17 4.47 4.33 -12.11
C ILE A 17 5.90 4.75 -12.42
N TYR A 18 6.72 3.78 -12.79
CA TYR A 18 8.06 4.03 -13.32
C TYR A 18 8.02 4.16 -14.84
N CYS A 19 8.58 5.23 -15.36
CA CYS A 19 8.75 5.45 -16.79
C CYS A 19 10.22 5.31 -17.19
N LYS A 20 10.57 4.25 -17.91
CA LYS A 20 11.96 3.97 -18.33
C LYS A 20 12.54 5.09 -19.23
N ALA A 21 11.73 5.69 -20.08
CA ALA A 21 12.18 6.73 -21.01
C ALA A 21 12.66 8.01 -20.30
N SER A 22 12.05 8.36 -19.17
CA SER A 22 12.43 9.54 -18.36
C SER A 22 13.24 9.20 -17.12
N ASN A 23 13.39 7.93 -16.80
CA ASN A 23 13.96 7.42 -15.54
C ASN A 23 13.31 8.07 -14.31
N LYS A 24 11.99 8.24 -14.33
CA LYS A 24 11.24 8.87 -13.25
C LYS A 24 10.18 7.92 -12.71
N ILE A 25 9.99 8.01 -11.40
CA ILE A 25 8.87 7.40 -10.70
C ILE A 25 7.82 8.50 -10.49
N MET A 26 6.59 8.23 -10.91
CA MET A 26 5.41 9.01 -10.58
C MET A 26 4.71 8.30 -9.42
N ASN A 27 4.39 9.02 -8.36
CA ASN A 27 3.72 8.52 -7.17
C ASN A 27 2.53 9.42 -6.89
N GLU A 28 1.34 8.83 -6.80
CA GLU A 28 0.07 9.54 -6.66
C GLU A 28 -0.87 8.74 -5.76
N LYS A 29 -1.74 9.40 -5.03
CA LYS A 29 -2.78 8.71 -4.25
C LYS A 29 -3.70 7.91 -5.18
N ASN A 30 -3.99 6.67 -4.81
CA ASN A 30 -4.93 5.83 -5.55
C ASN A 30 -6.37 6.12 -5.10
N THR A 31 -6.83 7.34 -5.37
CA THR A 31 -8.10 7.88 -4.90
C THR A 31 -8.79 8.61 -6.04
N ILE A 32 -10.10 8.46 -6.15
CA ILE A 32 -10.93 9.15 -7.14
C ILE A 32 -12.12 9.82 -6.46
N ALA A 33 -12.43 11.04 -6.86
CA ALA A 33 -13.63 11.77 -6.48
C ALA A 33 -14.62 11.78 -7.65
N LEU A 34 -15.85 11.37 -7.40
CA LEU A 34 -16.91 11.26 -8.38
C LEU A 34 -18.05 12.22 -8.04
N VAL A 35 -18.52 12.96 -9.04
CA VAL A 35 -19.77 13.73 -8.97
C VAL A 35 -20.89 12.86 -9.55
N ASN A 36 -22.06 12.89 -8.92
CA ASN A 36 -23.22 12.11 -9.34
C ASN A 36 -22.94 10.61 -9.52
N LYS A 37 -21.93 10.07 -8.81
CA LYS A 37 -21.47 8.67 -8.82
C LYS A 37 -20.83 8.17 -10.12
N ASN A 38 -20.80 8.95 -11.19
CA ASN A 38 -20.36 8.47 -12.52
C ASN A 38 -19.33 9.36 -13.21
N GLU A 39 -19.19 10.60 -12.81
CA GLU A 39 -18.30 11.55 -13.47
C GLU A 39 -17.09 11.84 -12.58
N MET A 40 -15.89 11.61 -13.12
CA MET A 40 -14.65 11.91 -12.41
C MET A 40 -14.50 13.44 -12.24
N TYR A 41 -14.54 13.88 -10.99
CA TYR A 41 -14.33 15.27 -10.59
C TYR A 41 -12.85 15.57 -10.34
N ALA A 42 -12.18 14.67 -9.62
CA ALA A 42 -10.76 14.75 -9.31
C ALA A 42 -10.17 13.34 -9.12
N TYR A 43 -8.87 13.22 -9.17
CA TYR A 43 -8.14 11.99 -8.89
C TYR A 43 -6.85 12.30 -8.12
N GLY A 44 -6.22 11.27 -7.58
CA GLY A 44 -4.93 11.37 -6.93
C GLY A 44 -4.97 12.18 -5.64
N ASP A 45 -3.94 12.99 -5.43
CA ASP A 45 -3.79 13.83 -4.23
C ASP A 45 -4.93 14.85 -4.10
N ASP A 46 -5.43 15.39 -5.21
CA ASP A 46 -6.57 16.33 -5.21
C ASP A 46 -7.85 15.64 -4.71
N ALA A 47 -8.13 14.41 -5.16
CA ALA A 47 -9.26 13.63 -4.65
C ALA A 47 -9.07 13.24 -3.18
N TYR A 48 -7.85 12.84 -2.80
CA TYR A 48 -7.55 12.50 -1.42
C TYR A 48 -7.66 13.71 -0.48
N ALA A 49 -7.35 14.91 -0.94
CA ALA A 49 -7.57 16.14 -0.16
C ALA A 49 -9.04 16.34 0.23
N MET A 50 -9.98 15.87 -0.63
CA MET A 50 -11.43 15.95 -0.40
C MET A 50 -11.95 14.84 0.54
N TYR A 51 -11.20 13.76 0.74
CA TYR A 51 -11.61 12.65 1.59
C TYR A 51 -11.94 13.11 3.01
N GLU A 52 -13.08 12.69 3.56
CA GLU A 52 -13.69 13.12 4.83
C GLU A 52 -14.10 14.62 4.89
N LYS A 53 -14.06 15.35 3.76
CA LYS A 53 -14.40 16.79 3.70
C LYS A 53 -15.38 17.10 2.57
N ALA A 54 -15.59 16.20 1.62
CA ALA A 54 -16.44 16.44 0.48
C ALA A 54 -17.93 16.52 0.89
N PRO A 55 -18.74 17.36 0.21
CA PRO A 55 -20.20 17.35 0.36
C PRO A 55 -20.78 16.03 -0.20
N GLU A 56 -22.01 15.71 0.18
CA GLU A 56 -22.72 14.48 -0.22
C GLU A 56 -22.82 14.27 -1.75
N THR A 57 -22.74 15.37 -2.52
CA THR A 57 -22.75 15.32 -3.99
C THR A 57 -21.45 14.79 -4.61
N ILE A 58 -20.37 14.75 -3.83
CA ILE A 58 -19.05 14.26 -4.24
C ILE A 58 -18.70 13.02 -3.42
N GLN A 59 -18.60 11.90 -4.09
CA GLN A 59 -18.17 10.64 -3.47
C GLN A 59 -16.67 10.42 -3.71
N VAL A 60 -15.89 10.32 -2.65
CA VAL A 60 -14.47 9.97 -2.70
C VAL A 60 -14.32 8.47 -2.45
N THR A 61 -13.71 7.75 -3.38
CA THR A 61 -13.54 6.29 -3.31
C THR A 61 -12.10 5.87 -3.58
N PHE A 62 -11.78 4.65 -3.15
CA PHE A 62 -10.49 3.99 -3.36
C PHE A 62 -10.72 2.80 -4.29
N PRO A 63 -10.25 2.85 -5.54
CA PRO A 63 -10.55 1.81 -6.53
C PRO A 63 -9.77 0.51 -6.33
N VAL A 64 -8.75 0.50 -5.47
CA VAL A 64 -8.03 -0.71 -5.03
C VAL A 64 -8.23 -0.86 -3.52
N VAL A 65 -8.70 -2.03 -3.09
CA VAL A 65 -8.97 -2.36 -1.68
C VAL A 65 -8.44 -3.76 -1.40
N GLY A 66 -7.78 -3.95 -0.26
CA GLY A 66 -7.20 -5.24 0.11
C GLY A 66 -6.15 -5.76 -0.87
N GLY A 67 -5.49 -4.88 -1.62
CA GLY A 67 -4.50 -5.23 -2.64
C GLY A 67 -5.10 -5.60 -4.01
N VAL A 68 -6.42 -5.68 -4.16
CA VAL A 68 -7.10 -6.07 -5.40
C VAL A 68 -7.98 -4.96 -5.98
N ILE A 69 -8.28 -5.04 -7.28
CA ILE A 69 -9.09 -4.04 -7.98
C ILE A 69 -10.56 -4.20 -7.56
N ALA A 70 -11.07 -3.24 -6.80
CA ALA A 70 -12.47 -3.20 -6.36
C ALA A 70 -13.36 -2.45 -7.35
N ASP A 71 -12.83 -1.42 -8.01
CA ASP A 71 -13.56 -0.63 -9.02
C ASP A 71 -12.73 -0.52 -10.31
N PHE A 72 -12.97 -1.47 -11.21
CA PHE A 72 -12.22 -1.58 -12.45
C PHE A 72 -12.39 -0.36 -13.37
N ASN A 73 -13.62 0.10 -13.54
CA ASN A 73 -13.93 1.15 -14.51
C ASN A 73 -13.33 2.50 -14.08
N ASN A 74 -13.52 2.86 -12.82
CA ASN A 74 -13.01 4.12 -12.30
C ASN A 74 -11.47 4.09 -12.21
N LEU A 75 -10.87 2.96 -11.82
CA LEU A 75 -9.42 2.81 -11.84
C LEU A 75 -8.85 2.95 -13.26
N GLN A 76 -9.49 2.34 -14.27
CA GLN A 76 -9.04 2.42 -15.65
C GLN A 76 -9.08 3.86 -16.19
N VAL A 77 -10.17 4.59 -15.94
CA VAL A 77 -10.31 6.00 -16.33
C VAL A 77 -9.24 6.85 -15.63
N MET A 78 -9.10 6.72 -14.33
CA MET A 78 -8.12 7.45 -13.52
C MET A 78 -6.69 7.18 -14.00
N LEU A 79 -6.31 5.91 -14.14
CA LEU A 79 -4.98 5.50 -14.57
C LEU A 79 -4.65 6.00 -15.97
N GLN A 80 -5.61 5.92 -16.90
CA GLN A 80 -5.43 6.42 -18.26
C GLN A 80 -5.24 7.94 -18.28
N THR A 81 -6.08 8.69 -17.55
CA THR A 81 -5.98 10.15 -17.45
C THR A 81 -4.64 10.56 -16.85
N TYR A 82 -4.21 9.88 -15.79
CA TYR A 82 -2.93 10.14 -15.14
C TYR A 82 -1.74 9.86 -16.05
N LEU A 83 -1.75 8.73 -16.75
CA LEU A 83 -0.70 8.40 -17.72
C LEU A 83 -0.64 9.40 -18.87
N GLU A 84 -1.78 9.79 -19.44
CA GLU A 84 -1.85 10.76 -20.55
C GLU A 84 -1.31 12.14 -20.13
N ALA A 85 -1.56 12.55 -18.88
CA ALA A 85 -1.11 13.84 -18.35
C ALA A 85 0.39 13.86 -17.99
N HIS A 86 0.93 12.78 -17.46
CA HIS A 86 2.23 12.79 -16.79
C HIS A 86 3.31 11.92 -17.47
N ALA A 87 2.93 10.93 -18.28
CA ALA A 87 3.92 10.06 -18.90
C ALA A 87 4.69 10.78 -20.02
N LYS A 88 6.02 10.81 -19.86
CA LYS A 88 6.90 11.33 -20.92
C LYS A 88 7.28 10.20 -21.87
N GLY A 89 6.47 9.95 -22.90
CA GLY A 89 6.74 8.93 -23.90
C GLY A 89 5.47 8.49 -24.63
N LYS A 90 5.63 7.58 -25.60
CA LYS A 90 4.47 7.02 -26.30
C LYS A 90 3.82 5.95 -25.43
N LEU A 91 2.61 6.20 -25.00
CA LEU A 91 1.79 5.20 -24.29
C LEU A 91 1.29 4.11 -25.24
N ARG A 92 0.87 4.51 -26.45
CA ARG A 92 0.40 3.56 -27.44
C ARG A 92 1.54 2.67 -27.94
N GLY A 93 1.35 1.35 -27.84
CA GLY A 93 2.38 0.37 -28.19
C GLY A 93 3.50 0.25 -27.16
N ALA A 94 3.30 0.78 -25.95
CA ALA A 94 4.22 0.60 -24.83
C ALA A 94 4.15 -0.83 -24.26
N GLU A 95 5.17 -1.21 -23.52
CA GLU A 95 5.22 -2.42 -22.71
C GLU A 95 4.95 -2.05 -21.25
N PHE A 96 4.03 -2.78 -20.60
CA PHE A 96 3.69 -2.59 -19.21
C PHE A 96 4.09 -3.81 -18.39
N ILE A 97 4.78 -3.60 -17.28
CA ILE A 97 5.08 -4.59 -16.26
C ILE A 97 4.29 -4.17 -15.02
N VAL A 98 3.34 -5.00 -14.61
CA VAL A 98 2.40 -4.69 -13.54
C VAL A 98 2.69 -5.58 -12.34
N ALA A 99 3.02 -4.99 -11.20
CA ALA A 99 3.15 -5.72 -9.95
C ALA A 99 1.77 -6.15 -9.45
N VAL A 100 1.64 -7.41 -9.09
CA VAL A 100 0.41 -7.99 -8.57
C VAL A 100 0.68 -8.73 -7.26
N PRO A 101 -0.24 -8.71 -6.29
CA PRO A 101 -0.08 -9.46 -5.05
C PRO A 101 0.05 -10.96 -5.35
N THR A 102 0.61 -11.71 -4.40
CA THR A 102 0.71 -13.16 -4.50
C THR A 102 -0.68 -13.78 -4.29
N ASP A 103 -1.12 -14.30 -3.40
CA ASP A 103 -2.36 -15.02 -3.09
C ASP A 103 -3.67 -14.36 -3.60
N ILE A 104 -3.71 -14.10 -4.92
CA ILE A 104 -4.90 -13.59 -5.62
C ILE A 104 -5.42 -14.60 -6.64
N THR A 105 -6.72 -14.56 -6.88
CA THR A 105 -7.42 -15.45 -7.83
C THR A 105 -7.03 -15.17 -9.29
N ASP A 106 -7.24 -16.14 -10.17
CA ASP A 106 -7.04 -15.95 -11.62
C ASP A 106 -7.92 -14.83 -12.20
N VAL A 107 -9.10 -14.61 -11.61
CA VAL A 107 -10.01 -13.52 -12.01
C VAL A 107 -9.40 -12.16 -11.65
N GLU A 108 -8.83 -12.02 -10.46
CA GLU A 108 -8.13 -10.82 -10.04
C GLU A 108 -6.87 -10.58 -10.84
N LYS A 109 -6.05 -11.61 -11.08
CA LYS A 109 -4.89 -11.53 -12.00
C LYS A 109 -5.33 -11.06 -13.39
N ARG A 110 -6.44 -11.60 -13.88
CA ARG A 110 -7.01 -11.19 -15.17
C ARG A 110 -7.47 -9.74 -15.16
N ALA A 111 -8.02 -9.24 -14.07
CA ALA A 111 -8.40 -7.83 -13.96
C ALA A 111 -7.18 -6.89 -14.07
N PHE A 112 -6.06 -7.19 -13.40
CA PHE A 112 -4.82 -6.44 -13.55
C PHE A 112 -4.31 -6.44 -15.01
N PHE A 113 -4.34 -7.57 -15.68
CA PHE A 113 -3.94 -7.67 -17.08
C PHE A 113 -4.86 -6.87 -17.99
N ASP A 114 -6.18 -7.04 -17.84
CA ASP A 114 -7.20 -6.40 -18.68
C ASP A 114 -7.26 -4.88 -18.46
N MET A 115 -6.85 -4.37 -17.30
CA MET A 115 -6.72 -2.94 -17.00
C MET A 115 -5.93 -2.20 -18.08
N PHE A 116 -4.87 -2.81 -18.57
CA PHE A 116 -4.01 -2.26 -19.63
C PHE A 116 -4.38 -2.81 -21.00
N TYR A 117 -4.57 -4.13 -21.12
CA TYR A 117 -4.79 -4.80 -22.40
C TYR A 117 -6.05 -4.31 -23.13
N LYS A 118 -7.14 -4.09 -22.40
CA LYS A 118 -8.40 -3.57 -22.92
C LYS A 118 -8.50 -2.04 -22.93
N SER A 119 -7.44 -1.35 -22.51
CA SER A 119 -7.42 0.12 -22.49
C SER A 119 -7.23 0.74 -23.88
N LYS A 120 -7.52 2.03 -23.99
CA LYS A 120 -7.23 2.82 -25.21
C LYS A 120 -5.73 2.95 -25.49
N LEU A 121 -4.86 2.59 -24.55
CA LEU A 121 -3.41 2.66 -24.67
C LEU A 121 -2.86 1.69 -25.72
N LYS A 122 -3.59 0.61 -26.05
CA LYS A 122 -3.20 -0.41 -27.02
C LYS A 122 -1.75 -0.86 -26.82
N PRO A 123 -1.45 -1.50 -25.68
CA PRO A 123 -0.09 -1.91 -25.33
C PRO A 123 0.48 -2.91 -26.34
N LYS A 124 1.80 -2.94 -26.47
CA LYS A 124 2.52 -4.00 -27.20
C LYS A 124 2.51 -5.29 -26.40
N SER A 125 2.73 -5.18 -25.10
CA SER A 125 2.69 -6.30 -24.16
C SER A 125 2.30 -5.83 -22.76
N VAL A 126 1.67 -6.72 -22.00
CA VAL A 126 1.39 -6.56 -20.58
C VAL A 126 1.95 -7.79 -19.89
N LEU A 127 2.87 -7.61 -18.95
CA LEU A 127 3.47 -8.66 -18.14
C LEU A 127 3.04 -8.44 -16.68
N LEU A 128 2.61 -9.50 -16.03
CA LEU A 128 2.37 -9.48 -14.58
C LEU A 128 3.64 -9.98 -13.89
N CYS A 129 4.02 -9.29 -12.82
CA CYS A 129 5.14 -9.65 -11.96
C CYS A 129 4.61 -9.77 -10.53
N GLU A 130 4.94 -10.84 -9.84
CA GLU A 130 4.60 -10.99 -8.44
C GLU A 130 5.30 -9.90 -7.62
N LYS A 131 4.53 -9.22 -6.77
CA LYS A 131 4.98 -8.05 -6.04
C LYS A 131 6.26 -8.29 -5.22
N PRO A 132 6.43 -9.40 -4.49
CA PRO A 132 7.67 -9.66 -3.75
C PRO A 132 8.92 -9.73 -4.63
N ILE A 133 8.78 -10.25 -5.87
CA ILE A 133 9.89 -10.26 -6.83
C ILE A 133 10.22 -8.83 -7.26
N ALA A 134 9.20 -8.02 -7.54
CA ALA A 134 9.38 -6.61 -7.90
C ALA A 134 10.03 -5.82 -6.74
N ASP A 135 9.61 -6.08 -5.51
CA ASP A 135 10.16 -5.45 -4.29
C ASP A 135 11.62 -5.83 -4.08
N ALA A 136 11.96 -7.12 -4.19
CA ALA A 136 13.35 -7.58 -4.06
C ALA A 136 14.26 -6.94 -5.13
N VAL A 137 13.82 -6.87 -6.38
CA VAL A 137 14.54 -6.19 -7.46
C VAL A 137 14.67 -4.70 -7.18
N GLY A 138 13.60 -4.06 -6.67
CA GLY A 138 13.59 -2.65 -6.28
C GLY A 138 14.56 -2.32 -5.15
N LEU A 139 14.78 -3.25 -4.24
CA LEU A 139 15.78 -3.19 -3.16
C LEU A 139 17.20 -3.47 -3.66
N GLY A 140 17.39 -3.79 -4.95
CA GLY A 140 18.68 -4.09 -5.55
C GLY A 140 19.18 -5.51 -5.29
N LEU A 141 18.31 -6.43 -4.89
CA LEU A 141 18.68 -7.82 -4.59
C LEU A 141 18.73 -8.66 -5.87
N ASN A 142 19.69 -9.58 -5.94
CA ASN A 142 19.79 -10.53 -7.06
C ASN A 142 18.90 -11.75 -6.79
N VAL A 143 17.68 -11.69 -7.28
CA VAL A 143 16.68 -12.76 -7.08
C VAL A 143 17.00 -14.07 -7.80
N ASN A 144 17.93 -14.07 -8.78
CA ASN A 144 18.24 -15.25 -9.60
C ASN A 144 19.26 -16.19 -8.96
N GLU A 145 19.87 -15.81 -7.85
CA GLU A 145 20.82 -16.66 -7.13
C GLU A 145 20.12 -17.79 -6.36
N PRO A 146 20.81 -18.93 -6.13
CA PRO A 146 20.29 -20.02 -5.32
C PRO A 146 20.43 -19.72 -3.82
N THR A 147 20.01 -18.53 -3.40
CA THR A 147 20.06 -18.05 -2.02
C THR A 147 18.67 -17.67 -1.55
N GLY A 148 18.38 -17.92 -0.26
CA GLY A 148 17.11 -17.55 0.36
C GLY A 148 17.07 -16.05 0.65
N ILE A 149 16.08 -15.34 0.07
CA ILE A 149 15.81 -13.93 0.32
C ILE A 149 14.40 -13.83 0.94
N MET A 150 14.31 -13.19 2.11
CA MET A 150 13.01 -12.93 2.72
C MET A 150 12.67 -11.45 2.60
N VAL A 151 11.50 -11.16 1.99
CA VAL A 151 10.96 -9.81 1.84
C VAL A 151 9.63 -9.72 2.56
N VAL A 152 9.43 -8.62 3.29
CA VAL A 152 8.20 -8.28 4.00
C VAL A 152 7.75 -6.89 3.53
N ASP A 153 6.69 -6.82 2.73
CA ASP A 153 6.09 -5.56 2.29
C ASP A 153 4.89 -5.24 3.19
N ILE A 154 5.02 -4.20 4.03
CA ILE A 154 3.96 -3.72 4.90
C ILE A 154 3.27 -2.54 4.23
N GLY A 155 2.23 -2.85 3.45
CA GLY A 155 1.45 -1.90 2.67
C GLY A 155 0.40 -1.14 3.48
N ALA A 156 -0.60 -0.58 2.76
CA ALA A 156 -1.73 0.10 3.39
C ALA A 156 -2.79 -0.88 3.91
N ASP A 157 -3.23 -1.85 3.10
CA ASP A 157 -4.25 -2.84 3.49
C ASP A 157 -3.66 -4.21 3.78
N THR A 158 -2.52 -4.54 3.15
CA THR A 158 -1.94 -5.88 3.20
C THR A 158 -0.49 -5.83 3.67
N THR A 159 -0.07 -6.91 4.32
CA THR A 159 1.34 -7.23 4.54
C THR A 159 1.64 -8.52 3.79
N GLU A 160 2.63 -8.47 2.90
CA GLU A 160 3.05 -9.61 2.09
C GLU A 160 4.41 -10.11 2.58
N ILE A 161 4.47 -11.38 2.97
CA ILE A 161 5.66 -12.01 3.55
C ILE A 161 6.08 -13.12 2.59
N SER A 162 7.28 -13.04 2.03
CA SER A 162 7.70 -13.95 0.97
C SER A 162 9.15 -14.39 1.11
N VAL A 163 9.39 -15.66 0.79
CA VAL A 163 10.73 -16.23 0.63
C VAL A 163 10.95 -16.52 -0.84
N ILE A 164 12.02 -15.95 -1.39
CA ILE A 164 12.38 -15.97 -2.80
C ILE A 164 13.69 -16.74 -2.96
N SER A 165 13.80 -17.55 -4.01
CA SER A 165 15.06 -18.15 -4.45
C SER A 165 14.96 -18.51 -5.94
N LEU A 166 16.07 -18.41 -6.68
CA LEU A 166 16.16 -18.76 -8.11
C LEU A 166 15.08 -18.06 -8.98
N GLY A 167 14.76 -16.81 -8.66
CA GLY A 167 13.80 -16.00 -9.39
C GLY A 167 12.33 -16.36 -9.17
N GLY A 168 12.01 -17.27 -8.22
CA GLY A 168 10.66 -17.70 -7.91
C GLY A 168 10.32 -17.60 -6.43
N LEU A 169 9.03 -17.61 -6.14
CA LEU A 169 8.52 -17.68 -4.77
C LEU A 169 8.61 -19.12 -4.26
N VAL A 170 9.25 -19.30 -3.12
CA VAL A 170 9.31 -20.58 -2.40
C VAL A 170 8.16 -20.69 -1.41
N LEU A 171 7.92 -19.62 -0.67
CA LEU A 171 6.81 -19.47 0.28
C LEU A 171 6.29 -18.05 0.18
N SER A 172 4.99 -17.87 0.37
CA SER A 172 4.37 -16.57 0.54
C SER A 172 3.15 -16.64 1.47
N ASP A 173 2.87 -15.54 2.13
CA ASP A 173 1.67 -15.33 2.94
C ASP A 173 1.20 -13.90 2.75
N LEU A 174 -0.09 -13.72 2.47
CA LEU A 174 -0.74 -12.43 2.30
C LEU A 174 -1.65 -12.16 3.50
N LEU A 175 -1.19 -11.33 4.41
CA LEU A 175 -1.96 -10.92 5.57
C LEU A 175 -2.79 -9.69 5.23
N HIS A 176 -4.11 -9.74 5.41
CA HIS A 176 -5.02 -8.60 5.27
C HIS A 176 -4.93 -7.66 6.50
N SER A 177 -3.74 -7.16 6.75
CA SER A 177 -3.43 -6.21 7.81
C SER A 177 -2.26 -5.34 7.34
N GLY A 178 -2.46 -4.04 7.38
CA GLY A 178 -1.47 -3.03 6.98
C GLY A 178 -1.74 -1.71 7.68
N GLY A 179 -1.25 -0.62 7.10
CA GLY A 179 -1.33 0.72 7.68
C GLY A 179 -2.74 1.20 8.00
N ASN A 180 -3.73 0.87 7.15
CA ASN A 180 -5.13 1.25 7.38
C ASN A 180 -5.73 0.52 8.59
N LYS A 181 -5.36 -0.74 8.79
CA LYS A 181 -5.80 -1.50 9.97
C LYS A 181 -5.20 -0.95 11.26
N ILE A 182 -3.97 -0.49 11.18
CA ILE A 182 -3.30 0.21 12.29
C ILE A 182 -4.03 1.52 12.60
N ASP A 183 -4.42 2.32 11.60
CA ASP A 183 -5.18 3.55 11.78
C ASP A 183 -6.55 3.29 12.42
N GLU A 184 -7.28 2.24 11.98
CA GLU A 184 -8.54 1.80 12.60
C GLU A 184 -8.37 1.43 14.08
N SER A 185 -7.24 0.79 14.42
CA SER A 185 -6.93 0.43 15.81
C SER A 185 -6.70 1.68 16.66
N ILE A 186 -6.02 2.70 16.11
CA ILE A 186 -5.83 4.01 16.77
C ILE A 186 -7.19 4.69 16.99
N ILE A 187 -8.04 4.79 15.96
CA ILE A 187 -9.38 5.39 16.06
C ILE A 187 -10.20 4.69 17.17
N THR A 188 -10.20 3.37 17.14
CA THR A 188 -10.97 2.55 18.10
C THR A 188 -10.43 2.73 19.51
N TYR A 189 -9.12 2.73 19.71
CA TYR A 189 -8.48 2.89 20.99
C TYR A 189 -8.73 4.27 21.60
N VAL A 190 -8.55 5.33 20.80
CA VAL A 190 -8.79 6.72 21.21
C VAL A 190 -10.26 6.93 21.59
N LYS A 191 -11.18 6.43 20.75
CA LYS A 191 -12.61 6.51 21.08
C LYS A 191 -12.96 5.81 22.38
N ARG A 192 -12.43 4.59 22.60
CA ARG A 192 -12.74 3.79 23.81
C ARG A 192 -12.14 4.39 25.08
N LYS A 193 -10.90 4.88 25.01
CA LYS A 193 -10.16 5.31 26.19
C LYS A 193 -10.40 6.78 26.56
N TYR A 194 -10.61 7.62 25.55
CA TYR A 194 -10.69 9.08 25.72
C TYR A 194 -12.06 9.67 25.33
N ASN A 195 -13.03 8.84 24.92
CA ASN A 195 -14.31 9.29 24.37
C ASN A 195 -14.18 10.31 23.23
N LEU A 196 -13.09 10.24 22.47
CA LEU A 196 -12.79 11.15 21.38
C LEU A 196 -12.91 10.44 20.02
N VAL A 197 -13.76 10.94 19.15
CA VAL A 197 -13.89 10.46 17.77
C VAL A 197 -12.96 11.27 16.87
N ILE A 198 -11.99 10.62 16.26
CA ILE A 198 -11.05 11.21 15.30
C ILE A 198 -11.28 10.62 13.91
N GLY A 199 -10.91 11.35 12.85
CA GLY A 199 -10.98 10.89 11.47
C GLY A 199 -9.78 10.03 11.08
N GLN A 200 -9.88 9.37 9.92
CA GLN A 200 -8.84 8.49 9.36
C GLN A 200 -7.53 9.24 9.15
N LYS A 201 -7.58 10.46 8.59
CA LYS A 201 -6.38 11.29 8.37
C LYS A 201 -5.67 11.67 9.66
N THR A 202 -6.44 11.94 10.73
CA THR A 202 -5.87 12.23 12.05
C THR A 202 -5.17 11.00 12.62
N ALA A 203 -5.78 9.82 12.53
CA ALA A 203 -5.18 8.56 12.97
C ALA A 203 -3.91 8.23 12.18
N GLN A 204 -3.93 8.41 10.85
CA GLN A 204 -2.74 8.26 10.02
C GLN A 204 -1.62 9.20 10.46
N SER A 205 -1.93 10.48 10.70
CA SER A 205 -0.94 11.45 11.21
C SER A 205 -0.38 11.04 12.57
N MET A 206 -1.22 10.53 13.47
CA MET A 206 -0.77 10.00 14.77
C MET A 206 0.18 8.79 14.58
N LYS A 207 -0.16 7.86 13.70
CA LYS A 207 0.71 6.72 13.36
C LYS A 207 2.07 7.17 12.83
N GLU A 208 2.08 8.09 11.85
CA GLU A 208 3.29 8.57 11.20
C GLU A 208 4.18 9.42 12.11
N THR A 209 3.58 10.15 13.07
CA THR A 209 4.32 11.05 13.97
C THR A 209 4.74 10.38 15.28
N LEU A 210 3.84 9.58 15.85
CA LEU A 210 3.97 9.02 17.21
C LEU A 210 4.17 7.51 17.22
N GLY A 211 3.96 6.83 16.07
CA GLY A 211 4.04 5.37 15.98
C GLY A 211 5.44 4.86 16.31
N SER A 212 5.49 3.83 17.16
CA SER A 212 6.72 3.11 17.50
C SER A 212 6.41 1.65 17.75
N GLY A 213 7.29 0.76 17.28
CA GLY A 213 7.20 -0.69 17.50
C GLY A 213 7.54 -1.12 18.93
N ILE A 214 8.18 -0.25 19.71
CA ILE A 214 8.56 -0.50 21.12
C ILE A 214 7.96 0.56 22.03
N PRO A 215 7.76 0.21 23.34
CA PRO A 215 7.29 1.17 24.33
C PRO A 215 8.36 2.24 24.63
N GLY A 216 7.91 3.42 25.07
CA GLY A 216 8.82 4.46 25.57
C GLY A 216 8.88 5.74 24.72
N ASN A 217 8.16 5.83 23.62
CA ASN A 217 8.05 7.08 22.87
C ASN A 217 7.33 8.14 23.71
N THR A 218 8.06 9.21 24.07
CA THR A 218 7.57 10.33 24.90
C THR A 218 7.06 11.53 24.08
N GLN A 219 7.12 11.46 22.74
CA GLN A 219 6.60 12.51 21.89
C GLN A 219 5.10 12.66 22.09
N THR A 220 4.62 13.90 21.92
CA THR A 220 3.20 14.23 22.00
C THR A 220 2.80 15.05 20.77
N MET A 221 1.52 14.98 20.42
CA MET A 221 0.89 15.87 19.44
C MET A 221 -0.52 16.23 19.87
N VAL A 222 -0.97 17.42 19.51
CA VAL A 222 -2.35 17.84 19.72
C VAL A 222 -3.20 17.34 18.56
N VAL A 223 -4.29 16.66 18.87
CA VAL A 223 -5.27 16.21 17.89
C VAL A 223 -6.62 16.85 18.15
N VAL A 224 -7.36 17.10 17.07
CA VAL A 224 -8.74 17.59 17.14
C VAL A 224 -9.68 16.45 16.85
N GLY A 225 -10.67 16.27 17.70
CA GLY A 225 -11.70 15.28 17.54
C GLY A 225 -13.04 15.75 18.11
N ARG A 226 -14.07 14.93 17.96
CA ARG A 226 -15.38 15.20 18.54
C ARG A 226 -15.55 14.39 19.82
N ASP A 227 -15.78 15.07 20.92
CA ASP A 227 -16.11 14.44 22.19
C ASP A 227 -17.46 13.70 22.10
N VAL A 228 -17.49 12.45 22.54
CA VAL A 228 -18.69 11.59 22.42
C VAL A 228 -19.81 12.05 23.34
N VAL A 229 -19.49 12.65 24.50
CA VAL A 229 -20.46 13.05 25.50
C VAL A 229 -21.12 14.38 25.17
N SER A 230 -20.31 15.41 24.88
CA SER A 230 -20.80 16.76 24.57
C SER A 230 -21.22 16.93 23.10
N GLY A 231 -20.69 16.06 22.21
CA GLY A 231 -20.86 16.18 20.76
C GLY A 231 -20.02 17.32 20.14
N LEU A 232 -19.26 18.07 20.92
CA LEU A 232 -18.49 19.22 20.47
C LEU A 232 -17.07 18.86 20.04
N PRO A 233 -16.46 19.61 19.10
CA PRO A 233 -15.05 19.46 18.79
C PRO A 233 -14.20 19.94 19.99
N ILE A 234 -13.19 19.13 20.32
CA ILE A 234 -12.20 19.45 21.37
C ILE A 234 -10.79 19.12 20.87
N GLU A 235 -9.82 19.80 21.44
CA GLU A 235 -8.41 19.50 21.30
C GLU A 235 -7.95 18.61 22.46
N MET A 236 -7.09 17.64 22.15
CA MET A 236 -6.52 16.75 23.15
C MET A 236 -5.08 16.40 22.79
N GLU A 237 -4.19 16.45 23.79
CA GLU A 237 -2.81 16.00 23.63
C GLU A 237 -2.74 14.49 23.71
N MET A 238 -2.12 13.87 22.67
CA MET A 238 -1.90 12.43 22.58
C MET A 238 -0.41 12.13 22.59
N SER A 239 -0.02 11.08 23.29
CA SER A 239 1.38 10.66 23.40
C SER A 239 1.69 9.42 22.55
N GLY A 240 2.97 9.19 22.28
CA GLY A 240 3.45 7.97 21.61
C GLY A 240 3.06 6.69 22.38
N ALA A 241 2.98 6.74 23.70
CA ALA A 241 2.50 5.61 24.50
C ALA A 241 1.05 5.22 24.18
N VAL A 242 0.19 6.18 23.86
CA VAL A 242 -1.21 5.93 23.43
C VAL A 242 -1.23 5.20 22.09
N VAL A 243 -0.40 5.65 21.15
CA VAL A 243 -0.31 5.03 19.81
C VAL A 243 0.27 3.62 19.93
N TYR A 244 1.37 3.44 20.67
CA TYR A 244 1.95 2.11 20.91
C TYR A 244 0.91 1.11 21.46
N GLU A 245 0.17 1.48 22.49
CA GLU A 245 -0.87 0.61 23.06
C GLU A 245 -1.99 0.28 22.06
N ALA A 246 -2.29 1.20 21.14
CA ALA A 246 -3.29 0.98 20.12
C ALA A 246 -2.83 0.01 19.01
N ILE A 247 -1.54 0.01 18.65
CA ILE A 247 -1.02 -0.69 17.47
C ILE A 247 -0.26 -1.98 17.77
N LYS A 248 0.19 -2.20 19.02
CA LYS A 248 1.04 -3.33 19.39
C LYS A 248 0.51 -4.70 18.97
N ASP A 249 -0.81 -4.90 19.01
CA ASP A 249 -1.43 -6.17 18.64
C ASP A 249 -1.38 -6.40 17.11
N ASN A 250 -1.49 -5.32 16.31
CA ASN A 250 -1.31 -5.38 14.86
C ASN A 250 0.14 -5.76 14.52
N LEU A 251 1.12 -5.11 15.15
CA LEU A 251 2.54 -5.40 14.94
C LEU A 251 2.88 -6.84 15.37
N ASN A 252 2.37 -7.29 16.52
CA ASN A 252 2.54 -8.67 16.97
C ASN A 252 1.96 -9.69 15.97
N THR A 253 0.84 -9.37 15.35
CA THR A 253 0.24 -10.23 14.30
C THR A 253 1.17 -10.37 13.12
N ILE A 254 1.76 -9.28 12.64
CA ILE A 254 2.75 -9.30 11.55
C ILE A 254 3.99 -10.12 11.96
N CYS A 255 4.54 -9.86 13.15
CA CYS A 255 5.70 -10.61 13.66
C CYS A 255 5.43 -12.11 13.76
N ASN A 256 4.22 -12.52 14.18
CA ASN A 256 3.84 -13.93 14.27
C ASN A 256 3.73 -14.57 12.86
N SER A 257 3.19 -13.88 11.87
CA SER A 257 3.16 -14.38 10.49
C SER A 257 4.58 -14.54 9.91
N ILE A 258 5.49 -13.59 10.18
CA ILE A 258 6.91 -13.73 9.81
C ILE A 258 7.53 -14.99 10.42
N LYS A 259 7.29 -15.23 11.72
CA LYS A 259 7.78 -16.45 12.42
C LYS A 259 7.22 -17.71 11.78
N MET A 260 5.92 -17.75 11.48
CA MET A 260 5.30 -18.91 10.83
C MET A 260 5.89 -19.23 9.46
N ILE A 261 6.23 -18.21 8.68
CA ILE A 261 6.89 -18.42 7.39
C ILE A 261 8.32 -18.93 7.58
N LEU A 262 9.08 -18.37 8.54
CA LEU A 262 10.42 -18.85 8.85
C LEU A 262 10.42 -20.32 9.32
N GLU A 263 9.45 -20.73 10.13
CA GLU A 263 9.30 -22.13 10.58
C GLU A 263 9.03 -23.09 9.44
N LYS A 264 8.36 -22.65 8.37
CA LYS A 264 8.06 -23.45 7.17
C LYS A 264 9.19 -23.38 6.13
N THR A 265 10.13 -22.45 6.28
CA THR A 265 11.21 -22.23 5.31
C THR A 265 12.18 -23.39 5.32
N PRO A 266 12.56 -23.95 4.15
CA PRO A 266 13.57 -25.00 4.06
C PRO A 266 14.87 -24.59 4.78
N PRO A 267 15.53 -25.51 5.52
CA PRO A 267 16.68 -25.18 6.38
C PRO A 267 17.81 -24.44 5.67
N GLU A 268 18.12 -24.80 4.41
CA GLU A 268 19.19 -24.15 3.65
C GLU A 268 18.85 -22.67 3.33
N LEU A 269 17.61 -22.40 2.95
CA LEU A 269 17.16 -21.02 2.71
C LEU A 269 17.02 -20.23 4.03
N ALA A 270 16.59 -20.88 5.11
CA ALA A 270 16.55 -20.24 6.44
C ALA A 270 17.95 -19.85 6.91
N ARG A 271 18.97 -20.67 6.63
CA ARG A 271 20.37 -20.34 6.89
C ARG A 271 20.81 -19.07 6.15
N ASP A 272 20.44 -18.95 4.87
CA ASP A 272 20.76 -17.77 4.08
C ASP A 272 20.11 -16.52 4.67
N ILE A 273 18.81 -16.62 5.06
CA ILE A 273 18.07 -15.52 5.68
C ILE A 273 18.67 -15.09 7.02
N ILE A 274 19.20 -16.03 7.83
CA ILE A 274 19.94 -15.70 9.07
C ILE A 274 21.13 -14.81 8.77
N HIS A 275 21.84 -15.05 7.67
CA HIS A 275 23.03 -14.28 7.31
C HIS A 275 22.72 -12.95 6.62
N SER A 276 21.71 -12.93 5.73
CA SER A 276 21.33 -11.74 4.96
C SER A 276 20.36 -10.82 5.69
N GLY A 277 19.60 -11.34 6.66
CA GLY A 277 18.52 -10.66 7.33
C GLY A 277 17.18 -10.71 6.55
N ILE A 278 16.21 -10.01 7.09
CA ILE A 278 14.88 -9.84 6.51
C ILE A 278 14.80 -8.44 5.91
N TYR A 279 14.41 -8.34 4.65
CA TYR A 279 14.23 -7.06 3.98
C TYR A 279 12.80 -6.58 4.17
N ILE A 280 12.65 -5.40 4.79
CA ILE A 280 11.34 -4.82 5.08
C ILE A 280 11.11 -3.62 4.15
N THR A 281 9.95 -3.57 3.51
CA THR A 281 9.53 -2.50 2.60
C THR A 281 8.05 -2.13 2.82
N GLY A 282 7.52 -1.23 2.00
CA GLY A 282 6.16 -0.72 2.15
C GLY A 282 6.07 0.54 3.00
N GLY A 283 4.95 1.26 2.87
CA GLY A 283 4.77 2.53 3.59
C GLY A 283 4.74 2.39 5.11
N SER A 284 4.13 1.32 5.60
CA SER A 284 4.00 1.07 7.04
C SER A 284 5.27 0.54 7.71
N SER A 285 6.30 0.17 6.93
CA SER A 285 7.63 -0.16 7.45
C SER A 285 8.38 1.06 8.01
N GLN A 286 7.84 2.25 7.81
CA GLN A 286 8.41 3.51 8.32
C GLN A 286 7.99 3.82 9.77
N ILE A 287 7.16 2.99 10.41
CA ILE A 287 6.90 3.09 11.85
C ILE A 287 8.23 2.92 12.59
N HIS A 288 8.51 3.84 13.52
CA HIS A 288 9.77 3.84 14.26
C HIS A 288 9.96 2.57 15.10
N ASP A 289 11.25 2.09 15.17
CA ASP A 289 11.70 0.93 15.96
C ASP A 289 11.07 -0.39 15.51
#